data_3739dc3dbaed2c65f58fbbe6fa6d7077
#
_entry.id   3739dc3dbaed2c65f58fbbe6fa6d7077
#
_cell.length_a   1.000
_cell.length_b   1.000
_cell.length_c   1.000
_cell.angle_alpha   90.00
_cell.angle_beta   90.00
_cell.angle_gamma   90.00
#
_symmetry.space_group_name_H-M   'P 1'
#
loop_
_entity.id
_entity.type
_entity.pdbx_description
1 polymer ?
#
loop_
_entity_poly.entity_id
_entity_poly.type
_entity_poly.pdbx_seq_one_letter_code
_entity_poly.pdbx_strand_id
1 'polypeptide(L)'
;MTIKSLYTVVFFMCVTSMVSAQSFVKVSGEVAKELKLYESDIAKMNKTSATLTDRDGKDHQYTGVSVLDIFNAAGVTTGKQLHGENLTKYVVVKCADGYTVLFSLAEMDTVFSKKMIILATQADGQPLPQGKGPFRLIVPGEGRPARSCHQVVEFIIKFAKD
;
A
#
# COMPACT_ATOMS: atom_id res chain seq x y z
N MET A 1 -69.54 -19.12 19.49
CA MET A 1 -68.82 -19.32 18.21
C MET A 1 -67.68 -18.34 18.15
N THR A 2 -66.50 -18.80 18.51
CA THR A 2 -65.31 -17.95 18.76
C THR A 2 -64.35 -18.03 17.57
N ILE A 3 -64.19 -16.92 16.88
CA ILE A 3 -63.27 -16.78 15.77
C ILE A 3 -61.90 -16.47 16.35
N LYS A 4 -60.94 -17.43 16.26
CA LYS A 4 -59.54 -17.24 16.61
C LYS A 4 -58.86 -16.56 15.44
N SER A 5 -58.48 -15.29 15.63
CA SER A 5 -57.63 -14.54 14.70
C SER A 5 -56.20 -15.01 14.82
N LEU A 6 -55.68 -15.61 13.74
CA LEU A 6 -54.30 -16.08 13.63
C LEU A 6 -53.42 -14.94 13.09
N TYR A 7 -52.67 -14.26 13.97
CA TYR A 7 -51.67 -13.28 13.56
C TYR A 7 -50.40 -14.00 13.09
N THR A 8 -50.20 -14.06 11.78
CA THR A 8 -48.96 -14.50 11.18
C THR A 8 -47.97 -13.36 11.24
N VAL A 9 -47.03 -13.41 12.19
CA VAL A 9 -45.90 -12.49 12.27
C VAL A 9 -44.86 -12.91 11.22
N VAL A 10 -44.81 -12.22 10.09
CA VAL A 10 -43.73 -12.37 9.10
C VAL A 10 -42.51 -11.63 9.64
N PHE A 11 -41.56 -12.37 10.22
CA PHE A 11 -40.26 -11.85 10.63
C PHE A 11 -39.39 -11.67 9.37
N PHE A 12 -39.37 -10.45 8.84
CA PHE A 12 -38.51 -10.08 7.70
C PHE A 12 -37.08 -9.97 8.20
N MET A 13 -36.31 -11.05 8.02
CA MET A 13 -34.89 -11.12 8.39
C MET A 13 -34.10 -10.31 7.39
N CYS A 14 -33.83 -9.05 7.72
CA CYS A 14 -32.99 -8.14 6.93
C CYS A 14 -31.53 -8.62 7.03
N VAL A 15 -31.09 -9.44 6.07
CA VAL A 15 -29.68 -9.82 5.92
C VAL A 15 -28.95 -8.60 5.38
N THR A 16 -28.38 -7.80 6.27
CA THR A 16 -27.45 -6.73 5.89
C THR A 16 -26.14 -7.38 5.42
N SER A 17 -26.00 -7.56 4.11
CA SER A 17 -24.73 -7.93 3.50
C SER A 17 -23.73 -6.82 3.78
N MET A 18 -22.81 -7.03 4.71
CA MET A 18 -21.64 -6.16 4.88
C MET A 18 -20.77 -6.31 3.63
N VAL A 19 -20.95 -5.39 2.69
CA VAL A 19 -20.01 -5.23 1.57
C VAL A 19 -18.72 -4.71 2.18
N SER A 20 -17.79 -5.62 2.45
CA SER A 20 -16.41 -5.25 2.78
C SER A 20 -15.80 -4.58 1.54
N ALA A 21 -15.60 -3.27 1.59
CA ALA A 21 -14.87 -2.58 0.54
C ALA A 21 -13.47 -3.17 0.44
N GLN A 22 -13.19 -3.85 -0.68
CA GLN A 22 -11.89 -4.47 -0.90
C GLN A 22 -10.81 -3.39 -0.95
N SER A 23 -9.85 -3.44 -0.03
CA SER A 23 -8.73 -2.51 0.01
C SER A 23 -7.84 -2.68 -1.20
N PHE A 24 -7.39 -1.58 -1.76
CA PHE A 24 -6.47 -1.55 -2.91
C PHE A 24 -5.45 -0.43 -2.76
N VAL A 25 -4.33 -0.55 -3.47
CA VAL A 25 -3.38 0.53 -3.68
C VAL A 25 -3.39 0.94 -5.15
N LYS A 26 -3.43 2.26 -5.40
CA LYS A 26 -3.38 2.83 -6.75
C LYS A 26 -1.95 3.27 -7.08
N VAL A 27 -1.56 3.15 -8.35
CA VAL A 27 -0.35 3.77 -8.91
C VAL A 27 -0.76 4.62 -10.08
N SER A 28 -0.44 5.91 -10.05
CA SER A 28 -0.91 6.90 -11.02
C SER A 28 0.11 8.00 -11.32
N GLY A 29 -0.21 8.90 -12.23
CA GLY A 29 0.64 10.01 -12.66
C GLY A 29 1.51 9.66 -13.86
N GLU A 30 2.82 9.90 -13.79
CA GLU A 30 3.80 9.63 -14.86
C GLU A 30 4.10 8.13 -14.98
N VAL A 31 3.12 7.38 -15.43
CA VAL A 31 3.12 5.92 -15.59
C VAL A 31 2.65 5.54 -17.00
N ALA A 32 3.12 4.40 -17.53
CA ALA A 32 2.61 3.90 -18.80
C ALA A 32 1.16 3.39 -18.69
N LYS A 33 0.80 2.85 -17.50
CA LYS A 33 -0.53 2.34 -17.19
C LYS A 33 -0.85 2.56 -15.72
N GLU A 34 -1.94 3.25 -15.42
CA GLU A 34 -2.44 3.29 -14.04
C GLU A 34 -2.80 1.88 -13.56
N LEU A 35 -2.39 1.57 -12.34
CA LEU A 35 -2.69 0.30 -11.70
C LEU A 35 -3.61 0.51 -10.50
N LYS A 36 -4.47 -0.47 -10.28
CA LYS A 36 -5.25 -0.65 -9.07
C LYS A 36 -5.02 -2.08 -8.60
N LEU A 37 -4.23 -2.24 -7.55
CA LEU A 37 -3.80 -3.54 -7.04
C LEU A 37 -4.54 -3.83 -5.74
N TYR A 38 -5.32 -4.90 -5.74
CA TYR A 38 -5.98 -5.44 -4.56
C TYR A 38 -5.01 -6.33 -3.77
N GLU A 39 -5.37 -6.68 -2.55
CA GLU A 39 -4.56 -7.61 -1.73
C GLU A 39 -4.30 -8.93 -2.46
N SER A 40 -5.30 -9.43 -3.22
CA SER A 40 -5.16 -10.64 -4.03
C SER A 40 -4.13 -10.52 -5.16
N ASP A 41 -3.93 -9.32 -5.71
CA ASP A 41 -2.93 -9.07 -6.76
C ASP A 41 -1.54 -8.97 -6.15
N ILE A 42 -1.40 -8.24 -5.04
CA ILE A 42 -0.17 -8.17 -4.24
C ILE A 42 0.26 -9.57 -3.76
N ALA A 43 -0.69 -10.43 -3.38
CA ALA A 43 -0.39 -11.79 -2.93
C ALA A 43 0.24 -12.68 -4.01
N LYS A 44 0.00 -12.38 -5.31
CA LYS A 44 0.56 -13.11 -6.46
C LYS A 44 1.94 -12.61 -6.89
N MET A 45 2.36 -11.43 -6.43
CA MET A 45 3.67 -10.86 -6.75
C MET A 45 4.77 -11.53 -5.92
N ASN A 46 6.02 -11.39 -6.38
CA ASN A 46 7.19 -11.91 -5.66
C ASN A 46 7.31 -11.26 -4.29
N LYS A 47 7.32 -12.07 -3.24
CA LYS A 47 7.44 -11.59 -1.87
C LYS A 47 8.90 -11.32 -1.51
N THR A 48 9.09 -10.27 -0.74
CA THR A 48 10.36 -9.89 -0.15
C THR A 48 10.15 -9.41 1.28
N SER A 49 11.23 -9.25 2.03
CA SER A 49 11.18 -8.81 3.43
C SER A 49 12.13 -7.66 3.68
N ALA A 50 11.78 -6.83 4.64
CA ALA A 50 12.64 -5.76 5.14
C ALA A 50 12.50 -5.65 6.66
N THR A 51 13.58 -5.30 7.34
CA THR A 51 13.58 -5.03 8.77
C THR A 51 13.45 -3.52 9.00
N LEU A 52 12.62 -3.15 9.96
CA LEU A 52 12.44 -1.77 10.41
C LEU A 52 12.49 -1.71 11.92
N THR A 53 13.33 -0.84 12.47
CA THR A 53 13.24 -0.44 13.87
C THR A 53 12.03 0.49 14.03
N ASP A 54 10.97 0.00 14.67
CA ASP A 54 9.72 0.74 14.78
C ASP A 54 9.71 1.70 16.00
N ARG A 55 8.60 2.38 16.22
CA ARG A 55 8.44 3.38 17.29
C ARG A 55 8.59 2.83 18.72
N ASP A 56 8.42 1.53 18.89
CA ASP A 56 8.66 0.82 20.15
C ASP A 56 10.15 0.55 20.44
N GLY A 57 11.03 0.94 19.50
CA GLY A 57 12.47 0.74 19.58
C GLY A 57 12.92 -0.68 19.25
N LYS A 58 12.04 -1.55 18.74
CA LYS A 58 12.35 -2.92 18.38
C LYS A 58 12.42 -3.08 16.86
N ASP A 59 13.22 -4.04 16.45
CA ASP A 59 13.29 -4.48 15.06
C ASP A 59 12.15 -5.46 14.77
N HIS A 60 11.36 -5.13 13.75
CA HIS A 60 10.29 -5.97 13.24
C HIS A 60 10.60 -6.39 11.81
N GLN A 61 10.29 -7.63 11.48
CA GLN A 61 10.39 -8.14 10.11
C GLN A 61 9.08 -7.96 9.37
N TYR A 62 9.12 -7.17 8.31
CA TYR A 62 7.97 -6.92 7.43
C TYR A 62 8.09 -7.74 6.16
N THR A 63 6.99 -8.34 5.73
CA THR A 63 6.90 -9.11 4.48
C THR A 63 5.86 -8.49 3.56
N GLY A 64 6.21 -8.35 2.30
CA GLY A 64 5.35 -7.75 1.27
C GLY A 64 5.96 -7.87 -0.11
N VAL A 65 5.83 -6.84 -0.92
CA VAL A 65 6.36 -6.78 -2.30
C VAL A 65 7.25 -5.56 -2.46
N SER A 66 8.25 -5.64 -3.34
CA SER A 66 9.09 -4.49 -3.67
C SER A 66 8.23 -3.40 -4.31
N VAL A 67 8.39 -2.14 -3.85
CA VAL A 67 7.74 -0.99 -4.50
C VAL A 67 8.26 -0.83 -5.93
N LEU A 68 9.54 -1.14 -6.17
CA LEU A 68 10.11 -1.12 -7.51
C LEU A 68 9.41 -2.12 -8.46
N ASP A 69 9.03 -3.31 -7.99
CA ASP A 69 8.28 -4.27 -8.80
C ASP A 69 6.89 -3.77 -9.14
N ILE A 70 6.23 -3.09 -8.20
CA ILE A 70 4.94 -2.42 -8.44
C ILE A 70 5.12 -1.32 -9.50
N PHE A 71 6.18 -0.52 -9.41
CA PHE A 71 6.47 0.55 -10.36
C PHE A 71 6.80 0.00 -11.75
N ASN A 72 7.57 -1.07 -11.84
CA ASN A 72 7.86 -1.75 -13.11
C ASN A 72 6.57 -2.27 -13.76
N ALA A 73 5.65 -2.83 -12.99
CA ALA A 73 4.35 -3.28 -13.48
C ALA A 73 3.47 -2.13 -14.01
N ALA A 74 3.61 -0.91 -13.46
CA ALA A 74 2.94 0.30 -13.93
C ALA A 74 3.66 0.98 -15.11
N GLY A 75 4.87 0.52 -15.47
CA GLY A 75 5.70 1.14 -16.50
C GLY A 75 6.24 2.51 -16.08
N VAL A 76 6.54 2.68 -14.78
CA VAL A 76 7.28 3.83 -14.29
C VAL A 76 8.70 3.79 -14.83
N THR A 77 9.28 4.94 -15.17
CA THR A 77 10.68 5.04 -15.59
C THR A 77 11.61 4.64 -14.45
N THR A 78 12.31 3.50 -14.57
CA THR A 78 13.18 2.93 -13.53
C THR A 78 14.50 2.44 -14.12
N GLY A 79 15.45 2.08 -13.26
CA GLY A 79 16.73 1.51 -13.64
C GLY A 79 17.54 2.42 -14.54
N LYS A 80 18.08 1.86 -15.63
CA LYS A 80 18.91 2.59 -16.58
C LYS A 80 18.19 3.71 -17.32
N GLN A 81 16.85 3.70 -17.36
CA GLN A 81 16.04 4.75 -17.99
C GLN A 81 15.84 5.96 -17.09
N LEU A 82 16.14 5.85 -15.79
CA LEU A 82 16.04 6.93 -14.81
C LEU A 82 17.30 7.81 -14.89
N HIS A 83 17.36 8.68 -15.89
CA HIS A 83 18.47 9.61 -16.11
C HIS A 83 17.97 10.94 -16.67
N GLY A 84 18.82 11.97 -16.68
CA GLY A 84 18.50 13.30 -17.20
C GLY A 84 17.28 13.90 -16.49
N GLU A 85 16.33 14.41 -17.24
CA GLU A 85 15.09 15.00 -16.72
C GLU A 85 14.28 14.03 -15.84
N ASN A 86 14.34 12.73 -16.12
CA ASN A 86 13.64 11.74 -15.31
C ASN A 86 14.10 11.71 -13.84
N LEU A 87 15.33 12.18 -13.52
CA LEU A 87 15.80 12.28 -12.14
C LEU A 87 15.07 13.35 -11.32
N THR A 88 14.31 14.23 -11.98
CA THR A 88 13.43 15.20 -11.29
C THR A 88 12.10 14.60 -10.87
N LYS A 89 11.84 13.33 -11.22
CA LYS A 89 10.61 12.64 -10.81
C LYS A 89 10.62 12.35 -9.31
N TYR A 90 9.47 12.50 -8.72
CA TYR A 90 9.21 12.19 -7.33
C TYR A 90 7.92 11.40 -7.15
N VAL A 91 7.81 10.73 -6.03
CA VAL A 91 6.66 9.91 -5.67
C VAL A 91 5.98 10.51 -4.44
N VAL A 92 4.70 10.81 -4.55
CA VAL A 92 3.84 11.14 -3.42
C VAL A 92 3.13 9.86 -2.99
N VAL A 93 3.35 9.45 -1.76
CA VAL A 93 2.66 8.30 -1.16
C VAL A 93 1.54 8.84 -0.28
N LYS A 94 0.29 8.44 -0.56
CA LYS A 94 -0.88 8.81 0.24
C LYS A 94 -1.36 7.67 1.08
N CYS A 95 -1.80 7.99 2.29
CA CYS A 95 -2.39 7.07 3.24
C CYS A 95 -3.88 7.40 3.47
N ALA A 96 -4.65 6.42 3.91
CA ALA A 96 -6.10 6.56 4.11
C ALA A 96 -6.46 7.57 5.21
N ASP A 97 -5.57 7.78 6.18
CA ASP A 97 -5.72 8.78 7.25
C ASP A 97 -5.34 10.22 6.84
N GLY A 98 -5.03 10.42 5.55
CA GLY A 98 -4.59 11.71 5.00
C GLY A 98 -3.09 11.99 5.15
N TYR A 99 -2.33 11.10 5.84
CA TYR A 99 -0.89 11.25 5.92
C TYR A 99 -0.25 11.11 4.54
N THR A 100 0.74 11.95 4.26
CA THR A 100 1.41 11.99 2.96
C THR A 100 2.91 12.07 3.16
N VAL A 101 3.66 11.27 2.42
CA VAL A 101 5.13 11.30 2.39
C VAL A 101 5.63 11.41 0.96
N LEU A 102 6.84 11.94 0.81
CA LEU A 102 7.45 12.20 -0.48
C LEU A 102 8.83 11.55 -0.55
N PHE A 103 9.12 11.00 -1.73
CA PHE A 103 10.42 10.43 -2.09
C PHE A 103 10.83 10.96 -3.47
N SER A 104 12.13 11.15 -3.70
CA SER A 104 12.59 11.15 -5.09
C SER A 104 12.36 9.76 -5.69
N LEU A 105 12.09 9.67 -6.99
CA LEU A 105 11.92 8.36 -7.63
C LEU A 105 13.23 7.53 -7.52
N ALA A 106 14.38 8.19 -7.55
CA ALA A 106 15.69 7.55 -7.41
C ALA A 106 15.90 6.89 -6.01
N GLU A 107 15.29 7.43 -4.93
CA GLU A 107 15.37 6.77 -3.61
C GLU A 107 14.64 5.42 -3.57
N MET A 108 13.63 5.23 -4.43
CA MET A 108 12.83 4.01 -4.50
C MET A 108 13.37 2.99 -5.51
N ASP A 109 14.43 3.34 -6.24
CA ASP A 109 15.07 2.50 -7.24
C ASP A 109 16.38 1.90 -6.70
N THR A 110 16.48 0.57 -6.72
CA THR A 110 17.65 -0.14 -6.18
C THR A 110 18.95 0.06 -6.97
N VAL A 111 18.89 0.64 -8.17
CA VAL A 111 20.07 1.06 -8.94
C VAL A 111 20.74 2.27 -8.27
N PHE A 112 19.96 3.18 -7.67
CA PHE A 112 20.45 4.40 -7.03
C PHE A 112 20.57 4.27 -5.51
N SER A 113 19.68 3.49 -4.90
CA SER A 113 19.60 3.29 -3.46
C SER A 113 19.76 1.82 -3.11
N LYS A 114 20.60 1.52 -2.10
CA LYS A 114 20.72 0.14 -1.57
C LYS A 114 19.52 -0.26 -0.70
N LYS A 115 18.57 0.65 -0.45
CA LYS A 115 17.40 0.40 0.39
C LYS A 115 16.32 -0.27 -0.44
N MET A 116 15.88 -1.45 -0.02
CA MET A 116 14.72 -2.10 -0.63
C MET A 116 13.46 -1.63 0.10
N ILE A 117 12.79 -0.65 -0.49
CA ILE A 117 11.50 -0.16 0.01
C ILE A 117 10.42 -1.15 -0.40
N ILE A 118 9.59 -1.60 0.54
CA ILE A 118 8.53 -2.57 0.30
C ILE A 118 7.16 -2.04 0.70
N LEU A 119 6.15 -2.54 0.01
CA LEU A 119 4.75 -2.44 0.42
C LEU A 119 4.41 -3.71 1.20
N ALA A 120 4.42 -3.62 2.51
CA ALA A 120 4.21 -4.75 3.41
C ALA A 120 2.72 -5.03 3.64
N THR A 121 2.41 -6.32 3.79
CA THR A 121 1.09 -6.84 4.19
C THR A 121 1.15 -7.61 5.50
N GLN A 122 2.36 -7.93 5.98
CA GLN A 122 2.58 -8.70 7.20
C GLN A 122 3.71 -8.07 8.04
N ALA A 123 3.62 -8.24 9.34
CA ALA A 123 4.66 -7.93 10.33
C ALA A 123 4.89 -9.18 11.20
N ASP A 124 6.14 -9.59 11.38
CA ASP A 124 6.54 -10.74 12.20
C ASP A 124 5.73 -12.03 11.89
N GLY A 125 5.46 -12.25 10.59
CA GLY A 125 4.71 -13.42 10.08
C GLY A 125 3.19 -13.33 10.28
N GLN A 126 2.66 -12.24 10.82
CA GLN A 126 1.23 -12.03 11.02
C GLN A 126 0.69 -10.92 10.11
N PRO A 127 -0.59 -10.96 9.71
CA PRO A 127 -1.22 -9.84 9.03
C PRO A 127 -1.05 -8.52 9.81
N LEU A 128 -0.97 -7.41 9.09
CA LEU A 128 -0.89 -6.11 9.76
C LEU A 128 -2.11 -5.88 10.66
N PRO A 129 -1.94 -5.28 11.86
CA PRO A 129 -3.04 -5.04 12.78
C PRO A 129 -4.14 -4.19 12.16
N GLN A 130 -5.37 -4.40 12.61
CA GLN A 130 -6.51 -3.58 12.21
C GLN A 130 -6.23 -2.09 12.44
N GLY A 131 -6.59 -1.24 11.48
CA GLY A 131 -6.30 0.20 11.52
C GLY A 131 -4.86 0.58 11.16
N LYS A 132 -3.97 -0.42 10.91
CA LYS A 132 -2.59 -0.20 10.41
C LYS A 132 -2.35 -0.82 9.03
N GLY A 133 -3.19 -1.78 8.62
CA GLY A 133 -3.19 -2.43 7.33
C GLY A 133 -4.26 -1.91 6.37
N PRO A 134 -4.46 -2.59 5.23
CA PRO A 134 -3.75 -3.81 4.83
C PRO A 134 -2.36 -3.57 4.26
N PHE A 135 -2.01 -2.31 3.89
CA PHE A 135 -0.75 -1.96 3.28
C PHE A 135 0.04 -0.98 4.14
N ARG A 136 1.31 -1.29 4.37
CA ARG A 136 2.25 -0.40 5.03
C ARG A 136 3.49 -0.21 4.18
N LEU A 137 3.91 1.04 3.97
CA LEU A 137 5.21 1.31 3.38
C LEU A 137 6.30 1.05 4.43
N ILE A 138 7.34 0.33 4.05
CA ILE A 138 8.53 0.10 4.88
C ILE A 138 9.74 0.68 4.18
N VAL A 139 10.39 1.62 4.85
CA VAL A 139 11.62 2.30 4.40
C VAL A 139 12.75 1.94 5.36
N PRO A 140 13.53 0.89 5.05
CA PRO A 140 14.58 0.42 5.97
C PRO A 140 15.73 1.41 6.06
N GLY A 141 16.43 1.40 7.20
CA GLY A 141 17.66 2.18 7.39
C GLY A 141 17.45 3.69 7.58
N GLU A 142 16.23 4.13 7.92
CA GLU A 142 15.98 5.49 8.37
C GLU A 142 16.11 5.58 9.89
N GLY A 143 16.69 6.68 10.39
CA GLY A 143 16.84 6.91 11.84
C GLY A 143 15.52 7.09 12.58
N ARG A 144 14.41 7.33 11.86
CA ARG A 144 13.04 7.38 12.38
C ARG A 144 12.08 6.78 11.36
N PRO A 145 11.10 5.96 11.78
CA PRO A 145 10.16 5.30 10.86
C PRO A 145 9.04 6.25 10.36
N ALA A 146 9.32 7.55 10.25
CA ALA A 146 8.30 8.55 9.92
C ALA A 146 7.75 8.38 8.50
N ARG A 147 8.58 7.95 7.55
CA ARG A 147 8.14 7.69 6.17
C ARG A 147 7.66 6.25 5.94
N SER A 148 7.81 5.37 6.93
CA SER A 148 7.22 4.02 6.93
C SER A 148 5.76 4.08 7.35
N CYS A 149 4.93 4.66 6.47
CA CYS A 149 3.54 5.02 6.76
C CYS A 149 2.58 3.84 6.64
N HIS A 150 1.49 3.90 7.42
CA HIS A 150 0.42 2.89 7.45
C HIS A 150 -0.68 3.21 6.42
N GLN A 151 -1.49 2.20 6.08
CA GLN A 151 -2.70 2.35 5.27
C GLN A 151 -2.45 3.05 3.93
N VAL A 152 -1.39 2.64 3.23
CA VAL A 152 -1.06 3.19 1.90
C VAL A 152 -2.20 2.92 0.93
N VAL A 153 -2.68 3.96 0.25
CA VAL A 153 -3.77 3.88 -0.74
C VAL A 153 -3.34 4.31 -2.13
N GLU A 154 -2.28 5.12 -2.26
CA GLU A 154 -1.87 5.59 -3.59
C GLU A 154 -0.39 5.97 -3.63
N PHE A 155 0.26 5.64 -4.75
CA PHE A 155 1.53 6.17 -5.21
C PHE A 155 1.28 7.05 -6.43
N ILE A 156 1.68 8.32 -6.39
CA ILE A 156 1.54 9.27 -7.49
C ILE A 156 2.93 9.68 -7.96
N ILE A 157 3.29 9.33 -9.18
CA ILE A 157 4.56 9.73 -9.79
C ILE A 157 4.38 11.08 -10.50
N LYS A 158 5.26 12.02 -10.23
CA LYS A 158 5.21 13.37 -10.81
C LYS A 158 6.58 13.86 -11.19
N PHE A 159 6.65 14.81 -12.14
CA PHE A 159 7.83 15.65 -12.34
C PHE A 159 7.83 16.82 -11.34
N ALA A 160 9.01 17.15 -10.82
CA ALA A 160 9.22 18.46 -10.22
C ALA A 160 9.30 19.47 -11.37
N LYS A 161 8.26 20.28 -11.51
CA LYS A 161 8.22 21.41 -12.46
C LYS A 161 8.25 22.68 -11.65
N ASP A 162 9.04 23.66 -12.14
CA ASP A 162 9.03 25.04 -11.64
C ASP A 162 7.68 25.69 -11.95
#